data_96ec31e766385c60c48b6f7749c02bb2
#
_entry.id   96ec31e766385c60c48b6f7749c02bb2
#
_cell.length_a   1.000
_cell.length_b   1.000
_cell.length_c   1.000
_cell.angle_alpha   90.00
_cell.angle_beta   90.00
_cell.angle_gamma   90.00
#
_symmetry.space_group_name_H-M   'P 1'
#
loop_
_entity.id
_entity.type
_entity.pdbx_description
1 polymer ?
#
loop_
_entity_poly.entity_id
_entity_poly.type
_entity_poly.pdbx_seq_one_letter_code
_entity_poly.pdbx_strand_id
1 'polypeptide(L)'
;TLIVGLIFGRLGRIGPFVTAMPFTAGQVLAEFGLLVFLAQAGANAGGQIEKAFTSGTWLQILLLGIIMTSIMAIGLYVIMRWLFKMGGTKLAGLLAGAQTQPAVLAFANSRTNMDPRVSLGYALVYPVAMIGKILVAQIMGGM
;
A
#
# COMPACT_ATOMS: atom_id res chain seq x y z
N THR A 1 6.82 3.02 14.01
CA THR A 1 7.33 1.65 13.65
C THR A 1 7.99 1.62 12.28
N LEU A 2 7.37 2.12 11.19
CA LEU A 2 7.90 2.09 9.82
C LEU A 2 9.29 2.73 9.70
N ILE A 3 9.45 3.96 10.23
CA ILE A 3 10.72 4.71 10.19
C ILE A 3 11.83 3.96 10.93
N VAL A 4 11.50 3.40 12.10
CA VAL A 4 12.45 2.62 12.91
C VAL A 4 12.88 1.35 12.16
N GLY A 5 11.94 0.66 11.49
CA GLY A 5 12.24 -0.49 10.65
C GLY A 5 13.16 -0.17 9.48
N LEU A 6 12.96 0.98 8.83
CA LEU A 6 13.84 1.44 7.74
C LEU A 6 15.25 1.77 8.22
N ILE A 7 15.39 2.39 9.40
CA ILE A 7 16.68 2.71 10.00
C ILE A 7 17.43 1.42 10.34
N PHE A 8 16.78 0.48 11.02
CA PHE A 8 17.41 -0.80 11.38
C PHE A 8 17.75 -1.67 10.17
N GLY A 9 16.90 -1.67 9.15
CA GLY A 9 17.18 -2.37 7.90
C GLY A 9 18.39 -1.79 7.15
N ARG A 10 18.59 -0.46 7.22
CA ARG A 10 19.73 0.22 6.59
C ARG A 10 21.04 0.00 7.38
N LEU A 11 20.98 -0.01 8.70
CA LEU A 11 22.15 -0.20 9.55
C LEU A 11 22.67 -1.65 9.50
N GLY A 12 21.79 -2.63 9.26
CA GLY A 12 22.13 -4.04 9.11
C GLY A 12 22.71 -4.70 10.35
N ARG A 13 23.36 -3.93 11.23
CA ARG A 13 23.97 -4.39 12.48
C ARG A 13 24.08 -3.25 13.49
N ILE A 14 23.74 -3.51 14.73
CA ILE A 14 23.87 -2.58 15.84
C ILE A 14 24.68 -3.28 16.95
N GLY A 15 25.98 -2.97 17.03
CA GLY A 15 26.88 -3.62 17.99
C GLY A 15 26.95 -5.14 17.76
N PRO A 16 26.71 -5.98 18.79
CA PRO A 16 26.71 -7.42 18.67
C PRO A 16 25.45 -8.00 17.99
N PHE A 17 24.39 -7.21 17.83
CA PHE A 17 23.12 -7.67 17.28
C PHE A 17 23.05 -7.47 15.77
N VAL A 18 22.75 -8.53 15.03
CA VAL A 18 22.47 -8.49 13.59
C VAL A 18 20.99 -8.09 13.43
N THR A 19 20.75 -6.92 12.84
CA THR A 19 19.41 -6.41 12.56
C THR A 19 18.95 -6.76 11.13
N ALA A 20 19.87 -7.23 10.28
CA ALA A 20 19.57 -7.71 8.95
C ALA A 20 18.87 -9.08 9.05
N MET A 21 17.62 -9.11 8.59
CA MET A 21 16.81 -10.33 8.54
C MET A 21 17.09 -11.09 7.23
N PRO A 22 17.20 -12.43 7.25
CA PRO A 22 17.27 -13.23 6.03
C PRO A 22 16.07 -12.91 5.12
N PHE A 23 16.30 -12.86 3.81
CA PHE A 23 15.29 -12.49 2.83
C PHE A 23 14.01 -13.34 2.94
N THR A 24 14.18 -14.65 3.11
CA THR A 24 13.05 -15.59 3.28
C THR A 24 12.24 -15.32 4.55
N ALA A 25 12.90 -15.04 5.67
CA ALA A 25 12.22 -14.70 6.91
C ALA A 25 11.47 -13.36 6.78
N GLY A 26 12.06 -12.39 6.09
CA GLY A 26 11.41 -11.12 5.77
C GLY A 26 10.14 -11.30 4.92
N GLN A 27 10.19 -12.19 3.93
CA GLN A 27 9.00 -12.50 3.11
C GLN A 27 7.88 -13.15 3.92
N VAL A 28 8.19 -14.18 4.71
CA VAL A 28 7.19 -14.87 5.55
C VAL A 28 6.53 -13.91 6.54
N LEU A 29 7.34 -13.05 7.19
CA LEU A 29 6.81 -12.04 8.10
C LEU A 29 5.95 -10.98 7.39
N ALA A 30 6.34 -10.59 6.18
CA ALA A 30 5.55 -9.66 5.36
C ALA A 30 4.19 -10.26 4.96
N GLU A 31 4.17 -11.52 4.54
CA GLU A 31 2.92 -12.24 4.21
C GLU A 31 2.04 -12.41 5.45
N PHE A 32 2.61 -12.82 6.57
CA PHE A 32 1.88 -12.94 7.84
C PHE A 32 1.33 -11.58 8.29
N GLY A 33 2.16 -10.54 8.27
CA GLY A 33 1.75 -9.17 8.60
C GLY A 33 0.62 -8.66 7.68
N LEU A 34 0.68 -9.00 6.39
CA LEU A 34 -0.37 -8.67 5.42
C LEU A 34 -1.69 -9.38 5.77
N LEU A 35 -1.64 -10.68 6.09
CA LEU A 35 -2.85 -11.44 6.47
C LEU A 35 -3.49 -10.88 7.74
N VAL A 36 -2.70 -10.59 8.76
CA VAL A 36 -3.20 -9.98 10.02
C VAL A 36 -3.79 -8.60 9.75
N PHE A 37 -3.12 -7.78 8.94
CA PHE A 37 -3.63 -6.47 8.55
C PHE A 37 -4.96 -6.55 7.80
N LEU A 38 -5.07 -7.46 6.82
CA LEU A 38 -6.31 -7.66 6.07
C LEU A 38 -7.44 -8.20 6.95
N ALA A 39 -7.14 -9.11 7.87
CA ALA A 39 -8.12 -9.61 8.84
C ALA A 39 -8.63 -8.49 9.76
N GLN A 40 -7.74 -7.67 10.29
CA GLN A 40 -8.09 -6.52 11.12
C GLN A 40 -8.92 -5.48 10.34
N ALA A 41 -8.48 -5.14 9.12
CA ALA A 41 -9.20 -4.20 8.27
C ALA A 41 -10.59 -4.73 7.88
N GLY A 42 -10.69 -6.04 7.57
CA GLY A 42 -11.95 -6.70 7.27
C GLY A 42 -12.90 -6.73 8.46
N ALA A 43 -12.40 -7.03 9.66
CA ALA A 43 -13.20 -7.02 10.87
C ALA A 43 -13.75 -5.61 11.20
N ASN A 44 -12.90 -4.57 11.07
CA ASN A 44 -13.31 -3.19 11.28
C ASN A 44 -14.33 -2.73 10.22
N ALA A 45 -14.11 -3.08 8.95
CA ALA A 45 -15.05 -2.76 7.87
C ALA A 45 -16.40 -3.49 8.08
N GLY A 46 -16.36 -4.77 8.47
CA GLY A 46 -17.57 -5.56 8.74
C GLY A 46 -18.48 -4.93 9.78
N GLY A 47 -17.91 -4.40 10.86
CA GLY A 47 -18.68 -3.69 11.89
C GLY A 47 -19.33 -2.38 11.44
N GLN A 48 -18.83 -1.77 10.36
CA GLN A 48 -19.39 -0.54 9.78
C GLN A 48 -20.43 -0.82 8.68
N ILE A 49 -20.36 -1.99 8.05
CA ILE A 49 -21.26 -2.37 6.95
C ILE A 49 -22.73 -2.37 7.42
N GLU A 50 -23.02 -2.97 8.56
CA GLU A 50 -24.37 -3.01 9.11
C GLU A 50 -24.96 -1.61 9.31
N LYS A 51 -24.17 -0.68 9.84
CA LYS A 51 -24.58 0.73 10.01
C LYS A 51 -24.82 1.43 8.68
N ALA A 52 -23.98 1.17 7.67
CA ALA A 52 -24.14 1.76 6.35
C ALA A 52 -25.41 1.27 5.64
N PHE A 53 -25.75 -0.01 5.80
CA PHE A 53 -26.98 -0.59 5.24
C PHE A 53 -28.23 -0.05 5.94
N THR A 54 -28.22 0.02 7.27
CA THR A 54 -29.37 0.52 8.05
C THR A 54 -29.61 2.01 7.84
N SER A 55 -28.55 2.81 7.62
CA SER A 55 -28.68 4.25 7.34
C SER A 55 -29.03 4.58 5.88
N GLY A 56 -29.06 3.59 4.98
CA GLY A 56 -29.33 3.80 3.55
C GLY A 56 -28.22 4.50 2.77
N THR A 57 -27.10 4.81 3.42
CA THR A 57 -25.96 5.56 2.80
C THR A 57 -24.96 4.68 2.06
N TRP A 58 -25.17 3.36 2.07
CA TRP A 58 -24.24 2.38 1.49
C TRP A 58 -23.95 2.62 0.01
N LEU A 59 -24.98 3.02 -0.78
CA LEU A 59 -24.82 3.29 -2.22
C LEU A 59 -23.95 4.53 -2.46
N GLN A 60 -24.14 5.57 -1.65
CA GLN A 60 -23.33 6.79 -1.74
C GLN A 60 -21.86 6.51 -1.40
N ILE A 61 -21.60 5.74 -0.35
CA ILE A 61 -20.25 5.34 0.07
C ILE A 61 -19.60 4.50 -1.03
N LEU A 62 -20.32 3.56 -1.62
CA LEU A 62 -19.84 2.70 -2.70
C LEU A 62 -19.49 3.51 -3.95
N LEU A 63 -20.40 4.38 -4.40
CA LEU A 63 -20.16 5.24 -5.57
C LEU A 63 -18.97 6.18 -5.35
N LEU A 64 -18.90 6.80 -4.18
CA LEU A 64 -17.81 7.71 -3.83
C LEU A 64 -16.47 6.97 -3.78
N GLY A 65 -16.43 5.76 -3.23
CA GLY A 65 -15.25 4.90 -3.23
C GLY A 65 -14.79 4.52 -4.65
N ILE A 66 -15.71 4.14 -5.54
CA ILE A 66 -15.40 3.82 -6.94
C ILE A 66 -14.85 5.06 -7.65
N ILE A 67 -15.50 6.21 -7.51
CA ILE A 67 -15.07 7.46 -8.16
C ILE A 67 -13.68 7.86 -7.68
N MET A 68 -13.46 7.92 -6.37
CA MET A 68 -12.17 8.29 -5.77
C MET A 68 -11.04 7.36 -6.23
N THR A 69 -11.27 6.05 -6.15
CA THR A 69 -10.28 5.05 -6.56
C THR A 69 -9.98 5.13 -8.05
N SER A 70 -11.01 5.34 -8.89
CA SER A 70 -10.85 5.47 -10.34
C SER A 70 -10.08 6.72 -10.71
N ILE A 71 -10.40 7.86 -10.12
CA ILE A 71 -9.68 9.13 -10.37
C ILE A 71 -8.21 9.00 -9.98
N MET A 72 -7.92 8.44 -8.82
CA MET A 72 -6.54 8.24 -8.35
C MET A 72 -5.78 7.26 -9.24
N ALA A 73 -6.37 6.11 -9.58
CA ALA A 73 -5.71 5.09 -10.39
C ALA A 73 -5.48 5.57 -11.83
N ILE A 74 -6.50 6.11 -12.47
CA ILE A 74 -6.42 6.60 -13.87
C ILE A 74 -5.54 7.85 -13.93
N GLY A 75 -5.71 8.79 -13.03
CA GLY A 75 -4.90 10.01 -12.97
C GLY A 75 -3.42 9.70 -12.81
N LEU A 76 -3.07 8.85 -11.84
CA LEU A 76 -1.69 8.44 -11.63
C LEU A 76 -1.13 7.64 -12.81
N TYR A 77 -1.95 6.73 -13.39
CA TYR A 77 -1.58 5.99 -14.61
C TYR A 77 -1.25 6.94 -15.77
N VAL A 78 -2.13 7.87 -16.07
CA VAL A 78 -1.97 8.83 -17.17
C VAL A 78 -0.73 9.70 -16.97
N ILE A 79 -0.55 10.25 -15.76
CA ILE A 79 0.61 11.10 -15.43
C ILE A 79 1.90 10.31 -15.60
N MET A 80 2.00 9.12 -15.01
CA MET A 80 3.23 8.31 -15.06
C MET A 80 3.51 7.76 -16.46
N ARG A 81 2.48 7.41 -17.21
CA ARG A 81 2.64 6.89 -18.57
C ARG A 81 2.97 7.97 -19.59
N TRP A 82 2.26 9.10 -19.52
CA TRP A 82 2.39 10.19 -20.51
C TRP A 82 3.55 11.14 -20.19
N LEU A 83 3.66 11.57 -18.94
CA LEU A 83 4.65 12.56 -18.54
C LEU A 83 6.04 11.93 -18.32
N PHE A 84 6.08 10.79 -17.63
CA PHE A 84 7.34 10.11 -17.29
C PHE A 84 7.69 8.94 -18.23
N LYS A 85 6.83 8.61 -19.20
CA LYS A 85 7.03 7.53 -20.19
C LYS A 85 7.46 6.20 -19.57
N MET A 86 6.95 5.89 -18.40
CA MET A 86 7.33 4.69 -17.64
C MET A 86 6.77 3.41 -18.28
N GLY A 87 7.57 2.33 -18.24
CA GLY A 87 7.13 1.00 -18.66
C GLY A 87 6.10 0.41 -17.71
N GLY A 88 5.19 -0.43 -18.25
CA GLY A 88 4.04 -0.99 -17.52
C GLY A 88 4.41 -1.73 -16.24
N THR A 89 5.52 -2.45 -16.22
CA THR A 89 5.98 -3.24 -15.07
C THR A 89 6.32 -2.36 -13.86
N LYS A 90 7.12 -1.29 -14.06
CA LYS A 90 7.42 -0.31 -13.01
C LYS A 90 6.17 0.44 -12.58
N LEU A 91 5.31 0.77 -13.54
CA LEU A 91 4.08 1.50 -13.29
C LEU A 91 3.11 0.71 -12.39
N ALA A 92 3.01 -0.61 -12.57
CA ALA A 92 2.18 -1.45 -11.71
C ALA A 92 2.64 -1.39 -10.24
N GLY A 93 3.95 -1.46 -9.99
CA GLY A 93 4.52 -1.31 -8.65
C GLY A 93 4.28 0.08 -8.05
N LEU A 94 4.49 1.15 -8.85
CA LEU A 94 4.24 2.53 -8.43
C LEU A 94 2.77 2.77 -8.06
N LEU A 95 1.84 2.26 -8.88
CA LEU A 95 0.39 2.36 -8.61
C LEU A 95 0.01 1.65 -7.30
N ALA A 96 0.51 0.41 -7.12
CA ALA A 96 0.29 -0.35 -5.90
C ALA A 96 0.86 0.38 -4.67
N GLY A 97 2.05 0.96 -4.79
CA GLY A 97 2.71 1.73 -3.73
C GLY A 97 1.98 3.03 -3.40
N ALA A 98 1.57 3.80 -4.40
CA ALA A 98 0.84 5.05 -4.21
C ALA A 98 -0.54 4.84 -3.59
N GLN A 99 -1.21 3.76 -3.95
CA GLN A 99 -2.48 3.36 -3.33
C GLN A 99 -2.29 2.70 -1.96
N THR A 100 -1.06 2.38 -1.58
CA THR A 100 -0.73 1.65 -0.34
C THR A 100 -1.44 0.29 -0.26
N GLN A 101 -1.49 -0.41 -1.41
CA GLN A 101 -2.26 -1.65 -1.60
C GLN A 101 -1.34 -2.85 -1.82
N PRO A 102 -0.98 -3.60 -0.76
CA PRO A 102 -0.13 -4.79 -0.88
C PRO A 102 -0.76 -5.90 -1.73
N ALA A 103 -2.09 -6.01 -1.75
CA ALA A 103 -2.79 -6.98 -2.57
C ALA A 103 -2.60 -6.72 -4.08
N VAL A 104 -2.56 -5.45 -4.50
CA VAL A 104 -2.25 -5.07 -5.89
C VAL A 104 -0.80 -5.40 -6.24
N LEU A 105 0.13 -5.23 -5.29
CA LEU A 105 1.53 -5.66 -5.48
C LEU A 105 1.62 -7.17 -5.70
N ALA A 106 0.95 -7.97 -4.87
CA ALA A 106 0.94 -9.42 -5.00
C ALA A 106 0.36 -9.85 -6.36
N PHE A 107 -0.75 -9.24 -6.79
CA PHE A 107 -1.34 -9.47 -8.10
C PHE A 107 -0.37 -9.09 -9.24
N ALA A 108 0.26 -7.92 -9.17
CA ALA A 108 1.22 -7.47 -10.19
C ALA A 108 2.42 -8.41 -10.28
N ASN A 109 2.95 -8.87 -9.15
CA ASN A 109 4.05 -9.84 -9.09
C ASN A 109 3.66 -11.18 -9.73
N SER A 110 2.45 -11.69 -9.48
CA SER A 110 1.98 -12.94 -10.07
C SER A 110 1.83 -12.85 -11.61
N ARG A 111 1.49 -11.67 -12.14
CA ARG A 111 1.34 -11.43 -13.58
C ARG A 111 2.65 -11.14 -14.32
N THR A 112 3.70 -10.78 -13.59
CA THR A 112 4.99 -10.40 -14.17
C THR A 112 6.11 -11.39 -13.87
N ASN A 113 5.77 -12.62 -13.46
CA ASN A 113 6.74 -13.63 -13.03
C ASN A 113 7.73 -13.09 -11.99
N MET A 114 7.23 -12.35 -11.00
CA MET A 114 8.02 -11.78 -9.90
C MET A 114 9.11 -10.80 -10.39
N ASP A 115 8.83 -10.01 -11.43
CA ASP A 115 9.80 -9.02 -11.94
C ASP A 115 10.20 -8.04 -10.83
N PRO A 116 11.50 -7.93 -10.49
CA PRO A 116 11.99 -7.08 -9.40
C PRO A 116 11.60 -5.60 -9.55
N ARG A 117 11.35 -5.15 -10.78
CA ARG A 117 10.95 -3.76 -11.06
C ARG A 117 9.60 -3.39 -10.48
N VAL A 118 8.70 -4.37 -10.31
CA VAL A 118 7.39 -4.17 -9.63
C VAL A 118 7.60 -3.88 -8.16
N SER A 119 8.32 -4.77 -7.47
CA SER A 119 8.62 -4.62 -6.04
C SER A 119 9.45 -3.36 -5.74
N LEU A 120 10.41 -3.03 -6.61
CA LEU A 120 11.19 -1.81 -6.47
C LEU A 120 10.33 -0.55 -6.63
N GLY A 121 9.43 -0.52 -7.62
CA GLY A 121 8.50 0.58 -7.82
C GLY A 121 7.59 0.79 -6.60
N TYR A 122 7.08 -0.29 -6.03
CA TYR A 122 6.31 -0.27 -4.80
C TYR A 122 7.12 0.27 -3.61
N ALA A 123 8.30 -0.28 -3.36
CA ALA A 123 9.14 0.08 -2.22
C ALA A 123 9.56 1.56 -2.22
N LEU A 124 9.74 2.16 -3.39
CA LEU A 124 10.10 3.57 -3.51
C LEU A 124 8.94 4.52 -3.14
N VAL A 125 7.71 4.17 -3.50
CA VAL A 125 6.56 5.07 -3.36
C VAL A 125 5.76 4.81 -2.10
N TYR A 126 5.65 3.57 -1.66
CA TYR A 126 4.84 3.17 -0.53
C TYR A 126 5.12 3.97 0.76
N PRO A 127 6.37 4.15 1.22
CA PRO A 127 6.64 4.89 2.46
C PRO A 127 6.21 6.35 2.39
N VAL A 128 6.47 7.00 1.25
CA VAL A 128 6.13 8.41 1.02
C VAL A 128 4.61 8.58 0.94
N ALA A 129 3.92 7.70 0.21
CA ALA A 129 2.47 7.72 0.09
C ALA A 129 1.79 7.45 1.44
N MET A 130 2.32 6.52 2.24
CA MET A 130 1.79 6.19 3.56
C MET A 130 1.93 7.38 4.52
N ILE A 131 3.10 7.99 4.60
CA ILE A 131 3.34 9.17 5.45
C ILE A 131 2.47 10.33 4.99
N GLY A 132 2.40 10.60 3.69
CA GLY A 132 1.57 11.66 3.15
C GLY A 132 0.08 11.49 3.48
N LYS A 133 -0.46 10.29 3.33
CA LYS A 133 -1.85 9.98 3.70
C LYS A 133 -2.13 10.15 5.18
N ILE A 134 -1.20 9.72 6.05
CA ILE A 134 -1.33 9.90 7.51
C ILE A 134 -1.37 11.38 7.86
N LEU A 135 -0.47 12.19 7.29
CA LEU A 135 -0.45 13.63 7.55
C LEU A 135 -1.72 14.32 7.07
N VAL A 136 -2.19 14.01 5.86
CA VAL A 136 -3.44 14.56 5.33
C VAL A 136 -4.63 14.14 6.21
N ALA A 137 -4.70 12.87 6.62
CA ALA A 137 -5.76 12.39 7.49
C ALA A 137 -5.75 13.09 8.86
N GLN A 138 -4.56 13.36 9.43
CA GLN A 138 -4.44 14.08 10.69
C GLN A 138 -4.87 15.55 10.58
N ILE A 139 -4.52 16.23 9.48
CA ILE A 139 -4.95 17.61 9.21
C ILE A 139 -6.47 17.67 9.06
N MET A 140 -7.05 16.75 8.29
CA MET A 140 -8.51 16.71 8.09
C MET A 140 -9.29 16.29 9.34
N GLY A 141 -8.72 15.41 10.15
CA GLY A 141 -9.35 14.93 11.39
C GLY A 141 -9.17 15.88 12.58
N GLY A 142 -8.26 16.84 12.48
CA GLY A 142 -8.02 17.88 13.49
C GLY A 142 -8.78 19.20 13.26
N MET A 143 -9.52 19.27 12.14
CA MET A 143 -10.48 20.35 11.88
C MET A 143 -11.88 19.92 12.31
#